data_6a6a55fdb12adf99bc7337ea1b0ae6be
#
_entry.id   6a6a55fdb12adf99bc7337ea1b0ae6be
#
_cell.length_a   1.000
_cell.length_b   1.000
_cell.length_c   1.000
_cell.angle_alpha   90.00
_cell.angle_beta   90.00
_cell.angle_gamma   90.00
#
_symmetry.space_group_name_H-M   'P 1'
#
loop_
_entity.id
_entity.type
_entity.pdbx_description
1 polymer ?
#
loop_
_entity_poly.entity_id
_entity_poly.type
_entity_poly.pdbx_seq_one_letter_code
_entity_poly.pdbx_strand_id
1 'polypeptide(L)'
;MKKIYIKIDEWCVHILSILMLNRALVGFGIDINSIFSKKDDAQYIKAIKEDGYQYIEFDLDYGDYKDIIVQKDVPVKIIINVDKKYLTGCNNEIIIKDFKIDKKLDVGTNEIEFTPQEEGEYIYSCWMNMIKNKIKVIDNKDYFKEEN
;
A
#
# COMPACT_ATOMS: atom_id res chain seq x y z
N MET A 1 41.32 -5.55 27.38
CA MET A 1 40.56 -6.60 26.69
C MET A 1 39.39 -7.23 27.47
N LYS A 2 39.43 -7.26 28.77
CA LYS A 2 38.30 -7.88 29.58
C LYS A 2 36.99 -7.06 29.66
N LYS A 3 37.05 -5.75 29.42
CA LYS A 3 35.84 -4.89 29.52
C LYS A 3 34.90 -4.95 28.30
N ILE A 4 35.35 -5.45 27.16
CA ILE A 4 34.54 -5.52 25.93
C ILE A 4 33.63 -6.76 25.95
N TYR A 5 34.10 -7.89 26.52
CA TYR A 5 33.31 -9.12 26.62
C TYR A 5 32.10 -9.01 27.55
N ILE A 6 32.22 -8.25 28.65
CA ILE A 6 31.13 -8.07 29.63
C ILE A 6 29.97 -7.26 29.02
N LYS A 7 30.25 -6.29 28.14
CA LYS A 7 29.22 -5.48 27.48
C LYS A 7 28.43 -6.24 26.40
N ILE A 8 29.03 -7.22 25.76
CA ILE A 8 28.38 -8.05 24.74
C ILE A 8 27.40 -9.04 25.42
N ASP A 9 27.78 -9.61 26.58
CA ASP A 9 26.91 -10.52 27.33
C ASP A 9 25.68 -9.80 27.89
N GLU A 10 25.83 -8.60 28.43
CA GLU A 10 24.67 -7.80 28.90
C GLU A 10 23.70 -7.45 27.77
N TRP A 11 24.20 -7.12 26.59
CA TRP A 11 23.37 -6.85 25.41
C TRP A 11 22.62 -8.08 24.91
N CYS A 12 23.28 -9.25 24.90
CA CYS A 12 22.64 -10.51 24.53
C CYS A 12 21.50 -10.89 25.50
N VAL A 13 21.68 -10.69 26.80
CA VAL A 13 20.65 -10.95 27.81
C VAL A 13 19.45 -10.03 27.64
N HIS A 14 19.66 -8.76 27.32
CA HIS A 14 18.57 -7.81 27.07
C HIS A 14 17.79 -8.14 25.78
N ILE A 15 18.47 -8.53 24.71
CA ILE A 15 17.83 -8.96 23.47
C ILE A 15 17.02 -10.25 23.68
N LEU A 16 17.57 -11.23 24.39
CA LEU A 16 16.85 -12.46 24.72
C LEU A 16 15.64 -12.19 25.63
N SER A 17 15.75 -11.27 26.56
CA SER A 17 14.64 -10.87 27.46
C SER A 17 13.49 -10.23 26.67
N ILE A 18 13.81 -9.36 25.69
CA ILE A 18 12.81 -8.72 24.82
C ILE A 18 12.12 -9.77 23.94
N LEU A 19 12.87 -10.73 23.40
CA LEU A 19 12.32 -11.82 22.58
C LEU A 19 11.41 -12.75 23.38
N MET A 20 11.76 -13.05 24.63
CA MET A 20 10.92 -13.87 25.52
C MET A 20 9.67 -13.12 25.99
N LEU A 21 9.77 -11.81 26.25
CA LEU A 21 8.64 -10.98 26.60
C LEU A 21 7.61 -10.93 25.47
N ASN A 22 8.08 -10.85 24.24
CA ASN A 22 7.22 -10.87 23.04
C ASN A 22 6.43 -12.20 22.92
N ARG A 23 7.05 -13.33 23.25
CA ARG A 23 6.35 -14.64 23.26
C ARG A 23 5.29 -14.75 24.35
N ALA A 24 5.54 -14.17 25.51
CA ALA A 24 4.59 -14.16 26.62
C ALA A 24 3.36 -13.27 26.31
N LEU A 25 3.57 -12.12 25.66
CA LEU A 25 2.51 -11.20 25.27
C LEU A 25 1.57 -11.78 24.21
N VAL A 26 2.09 -12.56 23.27
CA VAL A 26 1.26 -13.29 22.28
C VAL A 26 0.35 -14.31 22.97
N GLY A 27 0.80 -14.95 24.06
CA GLY A 27 -0.01 -15.86 24.87
C GLY A 27 -1.18 -15.19 25.60
N PHE A 28 -1.12 -13.88 25.81
CA PHE A 28 -2.20 -13.06 26.39
C PHE A 28 -3.11 -12.40 25.32
N GLY A 29 -2.95 -12.75 24.04
CA GLY A 29 -3.78 -12.21 22.93
C GLY A 29 -3.39 -10.79 22.51
N ILE A 30 -2.25 -10.27 22.97
CA ILE A 30 -1.71 -8.98 22.53
C ILE A 30 -0.71 -9.25 21.39
N ASP A 31 -1.18 -9.14 20.17
CA ASP A 31 -0.32 -9.25 19.00
C ASP A 31 0.32 -7.89 18.70
N ILE A 32 1.60 -7.78 19.06
CA ILE A 32 2.38 -6.56 18.81
C ILE A 32 2.50 -6.28 17.30
N ASN A 33 2.46 -7.30 16.45
CA ASN A 33 2.47 -7.12 15.01
C ASN A 33 1.22 -6.38 14.51
N SER A 34 0.07 -6.56 15.16
CA SER A 34 -1.15 -5.82 14.82
C SER A 34 -1.05 -4.33 15.14
N ILE A 35 -0.23 -3.96 16.12
CA ILE A 35 0.03 -2.55 16.49
C ILE A 35 1.00 -1.90 15.51
N PHE A 36 1.97 -2.67 15.00
CA PHE A 36 2.92 -2.18 13.98
C PHE A 36 2.34 -2.18 12.57
N SER A 37 1.38 -3.07 12.25
CA SER A 37 0.69 -3.10 10.93
C SER A 37 -0.17 -1.86 10.67
N LYS A 38 -0.58 -1.13 11.72
CA LYS A 38 -1.30 0.15 11.57
C LYS A 38 -0.43 1.28 10.98
N LYS A 39 0.89 1.11 10.93
CA LYS A 39 1.80 2.16 10.43
C LYS A 39 1.97 2.12 8.91
N ASP A 40 1.65 0.99 8.26
CA ASP A 40 1.78 0.86 6.81
C ASP A 40 0.57 1.45 6.06
N ASP A 41 -0.60 1.52 6.70
CA ASP A 41 -1.83 2.04 6.06
C ASP A 41 -1.84 3.58 5.94
N ALA A 42 -0.98 4.28 6.65
CA ALA A 42 -0.89 5.76 6.60
C ALA A 42 -0.31 6.30 5.27
N GLN A 43 0.29 5.44 4.46
CA GLN A 43 0.88 5.78 3.17
C GLN A 43 -0.05 5.51 1.98
N TYR A 44 -1.13 4.75 2.20
CA TYR A 44 -2.09 4.39 1.15
C TYR A 44 -3.18 5.45 0.99
N ILE A 45 -3.51 5.77 -0.27
CA ILE A 45 -4.74 6.52 -0.57
C ILE A 45 -5.91 5.57 -0.44
N LYS A 46 -6.84 5.91 0.44
CA LYS A 46 -8.05 5.14 0.70
C LYS A 46 -9.11 5.47 -0.36
N ALA A 47 -9.73 4.44 -0.93
CA ALA A 47 -10.82 4.62 -1.86
C ALA A 47 -12.08 5.17 -1.16
N ILE A 48 -12.75 6.11 -1.80
CA ILE A 48 -14.05 6.64 -1.40
C ILE A 48 -15.14 5.84 -2.09
N LYS A 49 -16.15 5.39 -1.34
CA LYS A 49 -17.29 4.66 -1.91
C LYS A 49 -18.42 5.60 -2.25
N GLU A 50 -18.87 5.55 -3.48
CA GLU A 50 -20.03 6.28 -3.97
C GLU A 50 -20.74 5.45 -5.05
N ASP A 51 -22.08 5.38 -5.00
CA ASP A 51 -22.94 4.71 -6.00
C ASP A 51 -22.52 3.27 -6.38
N GLY A 52 -21.98 2.51 -5.41
CA GLY A 52 -21.53 1.13 -5.63
C GLY A 52 -20.16 0.97 -6.26
N TYR A 53 -19.46 2.06 -6.50
CA TYR A 53 -18.07 2.11 -6.95
C TYR A 53 -17.14 2.59 -5.84
N GLN A 54 -15.86 2.32 -6.05
CA GLN A 54 -14.77 2.89 -5.26
C GLN A 54 -13.99 3.86 -6.12
N TYR A 55 -13.91 5.11 -5.70
CA TYR A 55 -13.19 6.16 -6.41
C TYR A 55 -11.87 6.44 -5.71
N ILE A 56 -10.82 6.56 -6.50
CA ILE A 56 -9.51 7.02 -6.10
C ILE A 56 -9.09 8.09 -7.08
N GLU A 57 -8.78 9.27 -6.59
CA GLU A 57 -8.31 10.38 -7.39
C GLU A 57 -6.95 10.86 -6.89
N PHE A 58 -6.01 11.02 -7.79
CA PHE A 58 -4.73 11.65 -7.49
C PHE A 58 -4.12 12.34 -8.73
N ASP A 59 -3.26 13.30 -8.45
CA ASP A 59 -2.48 13.98 -9.47
C ASP A 59 -1.19 13.21 -9.73
N LEU A 60 -0.80 13.08 -11.00
CA LEU A 60 0.48 12.51 -11.37
C LEU A 60 1.59 13.49 -10.98
N ASP A 61 2.56 13.01 -10.21
CA ASP A 61 3.70 13.78 -9.77
C ASP A 61 5.01 13.26 -10.39
N TYR A 62 6.14 13.92 -10.12
CA TYR A 62 7.45 13.51 -10.63
C TYR A 62 7.85 12.12 -10.10
N GLY A 63 7.84 11.13 -11.03
CA GLY A 63 8.47 9.85 -10.82
C GLY A 63 7.80 8.94 -9.79
N ASP A 64 6.58 9.24 -9.34
CA ASP A 64 5.91 8.44 -8.32
C ASP A 64 4.40 8.27 -8.61
N TYR A 65 3.92 7.04 -8.46
CA TYR A 65 2.50 6.74 -8.35
C TYR A 65 2.15 6.70 -6.87
N LYS A 66 0.89 6.45 -6.54
CA LYS A 66 0.45 6.41 -5.14
C LYS A 66 0.05 4.99 -4.75
N ASP A 67 0.47 4.55 -3.57
CA ASP A 67 -0.05 3.33 -2.99
C ASP A 67 -1.53 3.51 -2.65
N ILE A 68 -2.36 2.54 -3.03
CA ILE A 68 -3.81 2.61 -2.89
C ILE A 68 -4.35 1.40 -2.13
N ILE A 69 -5.45 1.64 -1.39
CA ILE A 69 -6.17 0.57 -0.71
C ILE A 69 -7.63 0.56 -1.15
N VAL A 70 -8.10 -0.62 -1.54
CA VAL A 70 -9.43 -0.84 -2.11
C VAL A 70 -10.11 -2.05 -1.47
N GLN A 71 -11.42 -2.10 -1.55
CA GLN A 71 -12.21 -3.23 -1.09
C GLN A 71 -12.37 -4.28 -2.18
N LYS A 72 -12.35 -5.54 -1.78
CA LYS A 72 -12.63 -6.71 -2.59
C LYS A 72 -14.09 -6.69 -3.11
N ASP A 73 -14.29 -7.26 -4.30
CA ASP A 73 -15.60 -7.46 -4.97
C ASP A 73 -16.40 -6.17 -5.22
N VAL A 74 -15.76 -5.01 -5.14
CA VAL A 74 -16.36 -3.72 -5.47
C VAL A 74 -15.59 -3.09 -6.62
N PRO A 75 -16.25 -2.64 -7.72
CA PRO A 75 -15.57 -2.02 -8.84
C PRO A 75 -14.83 -0.75 -8.40
N VAL A 76 -13.61 -0.61 -8.88
CA VAL A 76 -12.69 0.49 -8.58
C VAL A 76 -12.52 1.34 -9.82
N LYS A 77 -12.62 2.65 -9.64
CA LYS A 77 -12.29 3.64 -10.64
C LYS A 77 -11.15 4.52 -10.14
N ILE A 78 -10.00 4.44 -10.79
CA ILE A 78 -8.85 5.29 -10.51
C ILE A 78 -8.88 6.44 -11.49
N ILE A 79 -8.91 7.66 -10.97
CA ILE A 79 -8.87 8.91 -11.72
C ILE A 79 -7.49 9.52 -11.53
N ILE A 80 -6.77 9.70 -12.62
CA ILE A 80 -5.41 10.24 -12.61
C ILE A 80 -5.39 11.53 -13.41
N ASN A 81 -5.15 12.64 -12.74
CA ASN A 81 -5.01 13.93 -13.37
C ASN A 81 -3.55 14.15 -13.79
N VAL A 82 -3.32 14.38 -15.05
CA VAL A 82 -1.99 14.48 -15.65
C VAL A 82 -1.75 15.89 -16.18
N ASP A 83 -0.83 16.62 -15.55
CA ASP A 83 -0.30 17.86 -16.08
C ASP A 83 0.87 17.54 -17.05
N LYS A 84 0.94 18.24 -18.17
CA LYS A 84 1.97 18.07 -19.19
C LYS A 84 3.39 18.12 -18.64
N LYS A 85 3.63 18.91 -17.59
CA LYS A 85 4.97 19.05 -16.96
C LYS A 85 5.44 17.78 -16.26
N TYR A 86 4.51 16.93 -15.80
CA TYR A 86 4.82 15.69 -15.07
C TYR A 86 4.79 14.45 -15.98
N LEU A 87 4.19 14.55 -17.18
CA LEU A 87 4.15 13.44 -18.12
C LEU A 87 5.50 13.30 -18.83
N THR A 88 6.14 12.16 -18.62
CA THR A 88 7.43 11.82 -19.23
C THR A 88 7.31 10.54 -20.07
N GLY A 89 8.31 10.25 -20.89
CA GLY A 89 8.35 8.97 -21.60
C GLY A 89 8.41 7.73 -20.69
N CYS A 90 8.72 7.92 -19.41
CA CYS A 90 8.87 6.85 -18.44
C CYS A 90 7.54 6.52 -17.72
N ASN A 91 6.71 7.53 -17.44
CA ASN A 91 5.49 7.38 -16.65
C ASN A 91 4.19 7.52 -17.47
N ASN A 92 4.29 7.53 -18.80
CA ASN A 92 3.15 7.74 -19.69
C ASN A 92 2.25 6.51 -19.92
N GLU A 93 2.52 5.41 -19.24
CA GLU A 93 1.75 4.19 -19.39
C GLU A 93 1.76 3.40 -18.07
N ILE A 94 0.58 3.01 -17.63
CA ILE A 94 0.37 2.23 -16.41
C ILE A 94 -0.01 0.81 -16.78
N ILE A 95 0.70 -0.14 -16.18
CA ILE A 95 0.47 -1.57 -16.35
C ILE A 95 0.09 -2.19 -15.01
N ILE A 96 -1.05 -2.89 -14.97
CA ILE A 96 -1.50 -3.69 -13.83
C ILE A 96 -1.68 -5.12 -14.33
N LYS A 97 -0.61 -5.91 -14.24
CA LYS A 97 -0.55 -7.25 -14.85
C LYS A 97 -1.63 -8.20 -14.37
N ASP A 98 -1.91 -8.18 -13.07
CA ASP A 98 -2.87 -9.08 -12.44
C ASP A 98 -4.31 -8.82 -12.90
N PHE A 99 -4.62 -7.59 -13.27
CA PHE A 99 -5.91 -7.20 -13.85
C PHE A 99 -5.90 -7.08 -15.38
N LYS A 100 -4.77 -7.41 -16.02
CA LYS A 100 -4.57 -7.33 -17.49
C LYS A 100 -4.88 -5.94 -18.05
N ILE A 101 -4.50 -4.91 -17.31
CA ILE A 101 -4.67 -3.52 -17.67
C ILE A 101 -3.36 -2.96 -18.18
N ASP A 102 -3.46 -2.31 -19.30
CA ASP A 102 -2.40 -1.55 -19.95
C ASP A 102 -3.03 -0.22 -20.44
N LYS A 103 -2.71 0.85 -19.74
CA LYS A 103 -3.33 2.16 -19.98
C LYS A 103 -2.30 3.23 -20.26
N LYS A 104 -2.32 3.74 -21.46
CA LYS A 104 -1.56 4.93 -21.83
C LYS A 104 -2.20 6.18 -21.25
N LEU A 105 -1.39 7.03 -20.64
CA LEU A 105 -1.81 8.27 -20.03
C LEU A 105 -1.66 9.44 -21.03
N ASP A 106 -2.69 10.26 -21.10
CA ASP A 106 -2.70 11.52 -21.84
C ASP A 106 -2.78 12.70 -20.87
N VAL A 107 -2.42 13.89 -21.35
CA VAL A 107 -2.59 15.13 -20.56
C VAL A 107 -4.07 15.36 -20.29
N GLY A 108 -4.40 15.62 -19.02
CA GLY A 108 -5.76 15.75 -18.54
C GLY A 108 -6.16 14.58 -17.63
N THR A 109 -7.45 14.29 -17.58
CA THR A 109 -8.00 13.24 -16.72
C THR A 109 -7.98 11.89 -17.42
N ASN A 110 -7.39 10.88 -16.76
CA ASN A 110 -7.34 9.50 -17.23
C ASN A 110 -8.09 8.62 -16.24
N GLU A 111 -8.85 7.64 -16.73
CA GLU A 111 -9.60 6.69 -15.93
C GLU A 111 -9.12 5.27 -16.16
N ILE A 112 -8.97 4.51 -15.06
CA ILE A 112 -8.68 3.08 -15.04
C ILE A 112 -9.75 2.41 -14.20
N GLU A 113 -10.40 1.38 -14.75
CA GLU A 113 -11.49 0.66 -14.07
C GLU A 113 -11.17 -0.84 -13.97
N PHE A 114 -11.38 -1.42 -12.79
CA PHE A 114 -11.23 -2.85 -12.55
C PHE A 114 -12.01 -3.28 -11.30
N THR A 115 -12.23 -4.59 -11.17
CA THR A 115 -12.87 -5.17 -9.98
C THR A 115 -11.96 -6.23 -9.38
N PRO A 116 -11.38 -6.01 -8.18
CA PRO A 116 -10.54 -7.00 -7.53
C PRO A 116 -11.39 -8.13 -6.93
N GLN A 117 -11.06 -9.38 -7.25
CA GLN A 117 -11.81 -10.56 -6.79
C GLN A 117 -11.14 -11.28 -5.62
N GLU A 118 -9.89 -11.03 -5.36
CA GLU A 118 -9.12 -11.67 -4.30
C GLU A 118 -8.40 -10.62 -3.45
N GLU A 119 -8.26 -10.92 -2.15
CA GLU A 119 -7.46 -10.10 -1.25
C GLU A 119 -5.98 -10.28 -1.54
N GLY A 120 -5.21 -9.23 -1.30
CA GLY A 120 -3.77 -9.27 -1.47
C GLY A 120 -3.15 -7.94 -1.83
N GLU A 121 -1.86 -7.96 -2.06
CA GLU A 121 -1.11 -6.82 -2.58
C GLU A 121 -0.77 -7.07 -4.06
N TYR A 122 -1.23 -6.19 -4.91
CA TYR A 122 -0.97 -6.19 -6.34
C TYR A 122 -0.03 -5.04 -6.69
N ILE A 123 0.82 -5.24 -7.68
CA ILE A 123 1.76 -4.22 -8.11
C ILE A 123 1.27 -3.61 -9.41
N TYR A 124 1.20 -2.29 -9.45
CA TYR A 124 1.07 -1.56 -10.69
C TYR A 124 2.33 -0.74 -10.97
N SER A 125 2.68 -0.63 -12.21
CA SER A 125 3.95 -0.03 -12.62
C SER A 125 3.84 0.76 -13.90
N CYS A 126 4.84 1.60 -14.17
CA CYS A 126 5.04 2.14 -15.50
C CYS A 126 5.54 1.03 -16.47
N TRP A 127 5.43 1.27 -17.76
CA TRP A 127 5.85 0.32 -18.80
C TRP A 127 7.34 -0.07 -18.71
N MET A 128 8.21 0.84 -18.24
CA MET A 128 9.63 0.55 -18.00
C MET A 128 9.87 -0.19 -16.69
N ASN A 129 8.85 -0.42 -15.88
CA ASN A 129 8.93 -1.09 -14.58
C ASN A 129 9.89 -0.41 -13.57
N MET A 130 10.13 0.88 -13.75
CA MET A 130 10.97 1.70 -12.87
C MET A 130 10.17 2.31 -11.73
N ILE A 131 8.93 2.73 -12.00
CA ILE A 131 7.98 3.21 -10.99
C ILE A 131 7.05 2.06 -10.64
N LYS A 132 6.96 1.71 -9.37
CA LYS A 132 6.13 0.61 -8.86
C LYS A 132 5.45 1.03 -7.59
N ASN A 133 4.15 0.86 -7.55
CA ASN A 133 3.35 1.09 -6.37
C ASN A 133 2.38 -0.07 -6.13
N LYS A 134 1.73 -0.05 -4.99
CA LYS A 134 0.90 -1.15 -4.53
C LYS A 134 -0.58 -0.82 -4.56
N ILE A 135 -1.35 -1.82 -4.93
CA ILE A 135 -2.81 -1.87 -4.74
C ILE A 135 -3.07 -2.90 -3.67
N LYS A 136 -3.46 -2.47 -2.48
CA LYS A 136 -3.83 -3.36 -1.38
C LYS A 136 -5.32 -3.61 -1.42
N VAL A 137 -5.71 -4.85 -1.61
CA VAL A 137 -7.11 -5.29 -1.64
C VAL A 137 -7.46 -5.96 -0.32
N ILE A 138 -8.48 -5.46 0.36
CA ILE A 138 -8.95 -5.99 1.65
C ILE A 138 -10.47 -6.26 1.62
N ASP A 139 -10.92 -7.24 2.38
CA ASP A 139 -12.36 -7.55 2.55
C ASP A 139 -12.95 -6.94 3.82
N ASN A 140 -12.34 -5.91 4.36
CA ASN A 140 -12.85 -5.24 5.55
C ASN A 140 -13.79 -4.09 5.20
N LYS A 141 -15.10 -4.34 5.30
CA LYS A 141 -16.14 -3.34 5.01
C LYS A 141 -16.10 -2.16 5.99
N ASP A 142 -15.66 -2.37 7.22
CA ASP A 142 -15.63 -1.33 8.25
C ASP A 142 -14.49 -0.34 8.03
N TYR A 143 -13.43 -0.77 7.35
CA TYR A 143 -12.30 0.10 6.98
C TYR A 143 -12.71 1.26 6.05
N PHE A 144 -13.74 1.07 5.23
CA PHE A 144 -14.24 2.04 4.25
C PHE A 144 -15.49 2.78 4.71
N LYS A 145 -15.98 2.55 5.94
CA LYS A 145 -17.05 3.39 6.50
C LYS A 145 -16.47 4.76 6.82
N GLU A 146 -17.07 5.80 6.29
CA GLU A 146 -16.76 7.16 6.69
C GLU A 146 -17.07 7.34 8.18
N GLU A 147 -16.15 7.94 8.91
CA GLU A 147 -16.44 8.51 10.22
C GLU A 147 -17.38 9.72 9.99
N ASN A 148 -18.67 9.51 10.22
CA ASN A 148 -19.65 10.60 10.34
C ASN A 148 -19.40 11.38 11.62
#